data_f1d270170d31800e3f81874a4cfcfdaf
#
_entry.id   f1d270170d31800e3f81874a4cfcfdaf
#
_cell.length_a   1.000
_cell.length_b   1.000
_cell.length_c   1.000
_cell.angle_alpha   90.00
_cell.angle_beta   90.00
_cell.angle_gamma   90.00
#
_symmetry.space_group_name_H-M   'P 1'
#
loop_
_entity.id
_entity.type
_entity.pdbx_description
1 polymer ?
#
loop_
_entity_poly.entity_id
_entity_poly.type
_entity_poly.pdbx_seq_one_letter_code
_entity_poly.pdbx_strand_id
1 'polypeptide(L)'
;MTARISFDAASGKFVGYVNGKVVKRSKERKHVEEKVAALSGTKVDFDGALAKAAARDEKFGINTRFSFVEKLINMVAAGVQPSAVITGEGGLGKTYTVTKTLESNGFKDITDLGEFQVGQVINTRKTFTMVKGYSTAKGLYRTLFENNKSIVVFDDCDAVLKDPVALNLLKGALDSYGKRVISWNADLRDEDLPRSFNFEGRVIFISNMTQDSIDQAIRSRSMLIDLSMSSEQKIDRMEYIAKCDSFLPEYEQNIKQDALTLIRELKDEAKEISLRTLISVCKVRAANPKDYKEMAEYMLCA
;
A
#
# COMPACT_ATOMS: atom_id res chain seq x y z
N MET A 1 -6.40 -28.06 13.29
CA MET A 1 -6.68 -27.98 11.83
C MET A 1 -7.07 -26.55 11.51
N THR A 2 -6.34 -25.84 10.66
CA THR A 2 -6.66 -24.44 10.30
C THR A 2 -7.52 -24.43 9.04
N ALA A 3 -8.72 -23.88 9.14
CA ALA A 3 -9.63 -23.71 8.01
C ALA A 3 -10.01 -22.23 7.86
N ARG A 4 -10.02 -21.72 6.63
CA ARG A 4 -10.43 -20.35 6.33
C ARG A 4 -11.08 -20.26 4.96
N ILE A 5 -11.89 -19.23 4.78
CA ILE A 5 -12.46 -18.84 3.49
C ILE A 5 -12.06 -17.39 3.25
N SER A 6 -11.64 -17.07 2.03
CA SER A 6 -11.37 -15.70 1.58
C SER A 6 -12.15 -15.41 0.30
N PHE A 7 -12.41 -14.14 0.03
CA PHE A 7 -12.93 -13.70 -1.26
C PHE A 7 -11.78 -13.15 -2.10
N ASP A 8 -11.61 -13.70 -3.28
CA ASP A 8 -10.63 -13.24 -4.26
C ASP A 8 -11.33 -12.25 -5.22
N ALA A 9 -11.12 -10.96 -4.97
CA ALA A 9 -11.75 -9.88 -5.72
C ALA A 9 -11.34 -9.89 -7.21
N ALA A 10 -10.10 -10.31 -7.53
CA ALA A 10 -9.60 -10.35 -8.90
C ALA A 10 -10.34 -11.40 -9.76
N SER A 11 -10.73 -12.52 -9.15
CA SER A 11 -11.49 -13.57 -9.85
C SER A 11 -12.99 -13.58 -9.53
N GLY A 12 -13.47 -12.74 -8.62
CA GLY A 12 -14.85 -12.71 -8.13
C GLY A 12 -15.28 -14.03 -7.49
N LYS A 13 -14.35 -14.78 -6.88
CA LYS A 13 -14.62 -16.12 -6.33
C LYS A 13 -14.27 -16.20 -4.85
N PHE A 14 -15.07 -16.96 -4.11
CA PHE A 14 -14.71 -17.45 -2.78
C PHE A 14 -13.70 -18.58 -2.89
N VAL A 15 -12.68 -18.58 -2.05
CA VAL A 15 -11.59 -19.57 -2.01
C VAL A 15 -11.51 -20.16 -0.62
N GLY A 16 -11.71 -21.47 -0.52
CA GLY A 16 -11.60 -22.21 0.72
C GLY A 16 -10.23 -22.84 0.90
N TYR A 17 -9.71 -22.77 2.12
CA TYR A 17 -8.40 -23.31 2.51
C TYR A 17 -8.57 -24.24 3.71
N VAL A 18 -7.84 -25.36 3.67
CA VAL A 18 -7.68 -26.25 4.82
C VAL A 18 -6.19 -26.56 4.95
N ASN A 19 -5.62 -26.31 6.14
CA ASN A 19 -4.18 -26.44 6.41
C ASN A 19 -3.28 -25.71 5.37
N GLY A 20 -3.71 -24.49 4.97
CA GLY A 20 -2.99 -23.66 4.01
C GLY A 20 -3.14 -24.05 2.54
N LYS A 21 -3.79 -25.17 2.21
CA LYS A 21 -4.05 -25.61 0.82
C LYS A 21 -5.43 -25.20 0.35
N VAL A 22 -5.51 -24.72 -0.90
CA VAL A 22 -6.79 -24.41 -1.56
C VAL A 22 -7.56 -25.70 -1.78
N VAL A 23 -8.78 -25.79 -1.25
CA VAL A 23 -9.65 -26.97 -1.37
C VAL A 23 -10.86 -26.74 -2.29
N LYS A 24 -11.27 -25.49 -2.47
CA LYS A 24 -12.38 -25.13 -3.35
C LYS A 24 -12.31 -23.66 -3.77
N ARG A 25 -12.73 -23.40 -5.03
CA ARG A 25 -13.01 -22.05 -5.55
C ARG A 25 -14.39 -22.05 -6.18
N SER A 26 -15.24 -21.09 -5.83
CA SER A 26 -16.60 -20.94 -6.39
C SER A 26 -17.03 -19.48 -6.35
N LYS A 27 -17.90 -19.09 -7.32
CA LYS A 27 -18.62 -17.81 -7.23
C LYS A 27 -19.67 -17.83 -6.11
N GLU A 28 -20.16 -19.02 -5.77
CA GLU A 28 -21.13 -19.21 -4.68
C GLU A 28 -20.40 -19.58 -3.39
N ARG A 29 -20.54 -18.74 -2.39
CA ARG A 29 -19.94 -18.87 -1.06
C ARG A 29 -20.31 -20.21 -0.41
N LYS A 30 -21.61 -20.58 -0.46
CA LYS A 30 -22.15 -21.79 0.16
C LYS A 30 -21.40 -23.06 -0.26
N HIS A 31 -21.07 -23.19 -1.54
CA HIS A 31 -20.30 -24.34 -2.06
C HIS A 31 -18.87 -24.43 -1.50
N VAL A 32 -18.29 -23.30 -1.11
CA VAL A 32 -16.95 -23.26 -0.50
C VAL A 32 -17.05 -23.60 0.97
N GLU A 33 -18.06 -23.08 1.69
CA GLU A 33 -18.31 -23.37 3.09
C GLU A 33 -18.55 -24.86 3.34
N GLU A 34 -19.43 -25.47 2.54
CA GLU A 34 -19.73 -26.91 2.61
C GLU A 34 -18.48 -27.76 2.42
N LYS A 35 -17.63 -27.42 1.42
CA LYS A 35 -16.41 -28.18 1.15
C LYS A 35 -15.37 -28.01 2.24
N VAL A 36 -15.21 -26.80 2.76
CA VAL A 36 -14.27 -26.53 3.86
C VAL A 36 -14.75 -27.21 5.14
N ALA A 37 -16.02 -27.12 5.48
CA ALA A 37 -16.60 -27.79 6.64
C ALA A 37 -16.46 -29.31 6.57
N ALA A 38 -16.72 -29.91 5.39
CA ALA A 38 -16.59 -31.35 5.17
C ALA A 38 -15.15 -31.86 5.35
N LEU A 39 -14.14 -31.03 5.03
CA LEU A 39 -12.72 -31.41 5.12
C LEU A 39 -12.07 -31.05 6.46
N SER A 40 -12.56 -30.00 7.12
CA SER A 40 -11.99 -29.52 8.40
C SER A 40 -12.70 -30.07 9.63
N GLY A 41 -13.92 -30.58 9.46
CA GLY A 41 -14.80 -30.97 10.57
C GLY A 41 -15.30 -29.78 11.40
N THR A 42 -15.00 -28.55 11.00
CA THR A 42 -15.37 -27.30 11.69
C THR A 42 -16.11 -26.38 10.76
N LYS A 43 -17.20 -25.77 11.26
CA LYS A 43 -17.87 -24.67 10.56
C LYS A 43 -16.94 -23.45 10.59
N VAL A 44 -16.54 -22.95 9.42
CA VAL A 44 -15.72 -21.74 9.33
C VAL A 44 -16.65 -20.55 9.40
N ASP A 45 -16.52 -19.77 10.45
CA ASP A 45 -17.29 -18.56 10.67
C ASP A 45 -16.70 -17.39 9.86
N PHE A 46 -17.13 -17.33 8.59
CA PHE A 46 -16.78 -16.20 7.71
C PHE A 46 -17.50 -14.91 8.15
N ASP A 47 -18.71 -15.04 8.66
CA ASP A 47 -19.49 -13.89 9.15
C ASP A 47 -18.84 -13.26 10.39
N GLY A 48 -18.24 -14.09 11.25
CA GLY A 48 -17.47 -13.60 12.40
C GLY A 48 -16.22 -12.82 12.00
N ALA A 49 -15.55 -13.22 10.94
CA ALA A 49 -14.38 -12.48 10.43
C ALA A 49 -14.80 -11.14 9.79
N LEU A 50 -15.90 -11.12 9.02
CA LEU A 50 -16.48 -9.89 8.47
C LEU A 50 -17.01 -8.98 9.57
N ALA A 51 -17.69 -9.51 10.58
CA ALA A 51 -18.19 -8.75 11.72
C ALA A 51 -17.03 -8.10 12.52
N LYS A 52 -15.91 -8.82 12.71
CA LYS A 52 -14.71 -8.27 13.35
C LYS A 52 -14.07 -7.18 12.50
N ALA A 53 -14.01 -7.35 11.18
CA ALA A 53 -13.51 -6.33 10.27
C ALA A 53 -14.39 -5.08 10.29
N ALA A 54 -15.72 -5.25 10.21
CA ALA A 54 -16.69 -4.17 10.31
C ALA A 54 -16.60 -3.43 11.66
N ALA A 55 -16.50 -4.15 12.78
CA ALA A 55 -16.35 -3.56 14.11
C ALA A 55 -15.02 -2.79 14.26
N ARG A 56 -13.94 -3.28 13.63
CA ARG A 56 -12.67 -2.55 13.57
C ARG A 56 -12.81 -1.27 12.77
N ASP A 57 -13.49 -1.34 11.65
CA ASP A 57 -13.69 -0.20 10.74
C ASP A 57 -14.63 0.85 11.35
N GLU A 58 -15.62 0.43 12.11
CA GLU A 58 -16.48 1.31 12.91
C GLU A 58 -15.69 2.02 14.02
N LYS A 59 -14.81 1.29 14.72
CA LYS A 59 -13.97 1.85 15.77
C LYS A 59 -12.90 2.82 15.24
N PHE A 60 -12.32 2.52 14.07
CA PHE A 60 -11.25 3.28 13.46
C PHE A 60 -11.63 3.68 12.02
N GLY A 61 -12.40 4.75 11.88
CA GLY A 61 -12.75 5.31 10.58
C GLY A 61 -11.51 5.60 9.73
N ILE A 62 -11.69 5.68 8.41
CA ILE A 62 -10.58 5.73 7.45
C ILE A 62 -9.60 6.89 7.71
N ASN A 63 -10.10 8.08 8.05
CA ASN A 63 -9.23 9.22 8.34
C ASN A 63 -8.39 9.01 9.61
N THR A 64 -8.92 8.29 10.61
CA THR A 64 -8.16 7.85 11.78
C THR A 64 -7.06 6.87 11.38
N ARG A 65 -7.33 5.92 10.49
CA ARG A 65 -6.31 4.99 9.98
C ARG A 65 -5.20 5.70 9.21
N PHE A 66 -5.51 6.74 8.44
CA PHE A 66 -4.50 7.60 7.83
C PHE A 66 -3.67 8.37 8.86
N SER A 67 -4.25 8.86 9.96
CA SER A 67 -3.48 9.47 11.05
C SER A 67 -2.53 8.45 11.73
N PHE A 68 -2.89 7.17 11.74
CA PHE A 68 -1.99 6.13 12.22
C PHE A 68 -0.82 5.91 11.26
N VAL A 69 -1.03 6.03 9.94
CA VAL A 69 0.08 6.02 8.97
C VAL A 69 1.03 7.17 9.26
N GLU A 70 0.55 8.41 9.44
CA GLU A 70 1.39 9.55 9.80
C GLU A 70 2.20 9.29 11.07
N LYS A 71 1.57 8.75 12.13
CA LYS A 71 2.26 8.38 13.38
C LYS A 71 3.33 7.30 13.15
N LEU A 72 3.04 6.29 12.35
CA LEU A 72 3.99 5.23 12.02
C LEU A 72 5.18 5.77 11.22
N ILE A 73 4.92 6.63 10.24
CA ILE A 73 5.99 7.28 9.46
C ILE A 73 6.83 8.20 10.34
N ASN A 74 6.24 8.91 11.30
CA ASN A 74 6.98 9.67 12.30
C ASN A 74 7.92 8.78 13.14
N MET A 75 7.48 7.58 13.53
CA MET A 75 8.34 6.60 14.23
C MET A 75 9.50 6.14 13.35
N VAL A 76 9.24 5.90 12.05
CA VAL A 76 10.31 5.57 11.09
C VAL A 76 11.25 6.75 10.91
N ALA A 77 10.74 7.97 10.73
CA ALA A 77 11.54 9.18 10.59
C ALA A 77 12.43 9.44 11.81
N ALA A 78 11.93 9.17 13.02
CA ALA A 78 12.69 9.27 14.27
C ALA A 78 13.70 8.12 14.47
N GLY A 79 13.65 7.06 13.67
CA GLY A 79 14.53 5.88 13.81
C GLY A 79 14.11 4.91 14.92
N VAL A 80 12.92 5.10 15.49
CA VAL A 80 12.35 4.19 16.50
C VAL A 80 11.94 2.86 15.88
N GLN A 81 11.46 2.91 14.60
CA GLN A 81 11.03 1.75 13.85
C GLN A 81 11.85 1.63 12.55
N PRO A 82 12.48 0.47 12.27
CA PRO A 82 13.32 0.30 11.08
C PRO A 82 12.52 0.20 9.78
N SER A 83 11.25 -0.21 9.85
CA SER A 83 10.43 -0.41 8.66
C SER A 83 8.94 -0.27 8.90
N ALA A 84 8.21 0.15 7.86
CA ALA A 84 6.75 0.22 7.82
C ALA A 84 6.21 -0.41 6.54
N VAL A 85 5.02 -1.00 6.61
CA VAL A 85 4.27 -1.49 5.46
C VAL A 85 2.88 -0.89 5.48
N ILE A 86 2.52 -0.19 4.41
CA ILE A 86 1.20 0.41 4.21
C ILE A 86 0.52 -0.33 3.06
N THR A 87 -0.55 -1.05 3.37
CA THR A 87 -1.33 -1.79 2.37
C THR A 87 -2.67 -1.12 2.07
N GLY A 88 -3.32 -1.52 0.99
CA GLY A 88 -4.65 -1.03 0.59
C GLY A 88 -4.71 -0.64 -0.87
N GLU A 89 -5.92 -0.43 -1.38
CA GLU A 89 -6.17 -0.10 -2.78
C GLU A 89 -5.49 1.21 -3.23
N GLY A 90 -5.20 1.30 -4.54
CA GLY A 90 -4.57 2.48 -5.15
C GLY A 90 -5.45 3.74 -5.14
N GLY A 91 -4.84 4.89 -5.37
CA GLY A 91 -5.55 6.12 -5.70
C GLY A 91 -6.23 6.86 -4.53
N LEU A 92 -5.89 6.55 -3.27
CA LEU A 92 -6.53 7.16 -2.08
C LEU A 92 -5.57 7.94 -1.18
N GLY A 93 -4.39 8.27 -1.68
CA GLY A 93 -3.46 9.18 -1.03
C GLY A 93 -2.40 8.54 -0.12
N LYS A 94 -2.15 7.22 -0.21
CA LYS A 94 -1.10 6.53 0.57
C LYS A 94 0.27 7.18 0.38
N THR A 95 0.73 7.22 -0.87
CA THR A 95 2.03 7.80 -1.25
C THR A 95 2.15 9.25 -0.80
N TYR A 96 1.12 10.06 -1.07
CA TYR A 96 1.08 11.46 -0.64
C TYR A 96 1.24 11.59 0.89
N THR A 97 0.50 10.79 1.67
CA THR A 97 0.59 10.83 3.14
C THR A 97 2.00 10.48 3.62
N VAL A 98 2.63 9.45 3.04
CA VAL A 98 3.99 9.04 3.41
C VAL A 98 5.00 10.15 3.08
N THR A 99 5.01 10.65 1.84
CA THR A 99 5.97 11.67 1.40
C THR A 99 5.80 12.97 2.19
N LYS A 100 4.55 13.43 2.34
CA LYS A 100 4.25 14.65 3.08
C LYS A 100 4.66 14.57 4.56
N THR A 101 4.48 13.40 5.17
CA THR A 101 4.92 13.18 6.56
C THR A 101 6.44 13.17 6.67
N LEU A 102 7.17 12.56 5.72
CA LEU A 102 8.63 12.59 5.70
C LEU A 102 9.15 14.01 5.50
N GLU A 103 8.61 14.78 4.56
CA GLU A 103 8.94 16.18 4.34
C GLU A 103 8.71 17.03 5.59
N SER A 104 7.57 16.84 6.27
CA SER A 104 7.24 17.56 7.51
C SER A 104 8.21 17.23 8.66
N ASN A 105 8.89 16.08 8.62
CA ASN A 105 9.99 15.72 9.53
C ASN A 105 11.35 16.24 9.06
N GLY A 106 11.39 17.05 8.01
CA GLY A 106 12.61 17.66 7.47
C GLY A 106 13.44 16.71 6.61
N PHE A 107 12.86 15.62 6.09
CA PHE A 107 13.51 14.76 5.11
C PHE A 107 13.34 15.36 3.71
N LYS A 108 14.42 15.33 2.95
CA LYS A 108 14.44 15.79 1.55
C LYS A 108 14.29 14.59 0.61
N ASP A 109 13.39 14.71 -0.36
CA ASP A 109 13.31 13.77 -1.48
C ASP A 109 14.52 13.95 -2.39
N ILE A 110 15.22 12.85 -2.67
CA ILE A 110 16.39 12.81 -3.54
C ILE A 110 16.17 11.93 -4.76
N THR A 111 14.95 11.50 -5.03
CA THR A 111 14.59 10.60 -6.13
C THR A 111 15.04 11.17 -7.48
N ASP A 112 14.87 12.47 -7.70
CA ASP A 112 15.15 13.17 -8.95
C ASP A 112 16.46 13.98 -8.93
N LEU A 113 17.32 13.80 -7.92
CA LEU A 113 18.55 14.59 -7.77
C LEU A 113 19.71 14.14 -8.67
N GLY A 114 19.41 13.68 -9.88
CA GLY A 114 20.40 13.42 -10.92
C GLY A 114 21.03 12.04 -10.88
N GLU A 115 21.88 11.78 -11.83
CA GLU A 115 22.60 10.53 -12.00
C GLU A 115 23.66 10.36 -10.90
N PHE A 116 23.35 9.56 -9.90
CA PHE A 116 24.38 9.04 -9.01
C PHE A 116 25.20 7.98 -9.75
N GLN A 117 26.52 7.99 -9.58
CA GLN A 117 27.34 6.89 -10.07
C GLN A 117 26.93 5.60 -9.38
N VAL A 118 26.85 4.52 -10.13
CA VAL A 118 26.53 3.20 -9.61
C VAL A 118 27.48 2.86 -8.46
N GLY A 119 26.94 2.43 -7.32
CA GLY A 119 27.73 2.11 -6.13
C GLY A 119 28.10 3.30 -5.24
N GLN A 120 27.71 4.54 -5.58
CA GLN A 120 27.93 5.69 -4.74
C GLN A 120 27.01 5.67 -3.53
N VAL A 121 27.59 5.69 -2.32
CA VAL A 121 26.82 5.76 -1.07
C VAL A 121 26.34 7.19 -0.82
N ILE A 122 25.03 7.37 -0.72
CA ILE A 122 24.42 8.65 -0.37
C ILE A 122 24.43 8.81 1.15
N ASN A 123 25.36 9.59 1.65
CA ASN A 123 25.65 9.72 3.09
C ASN A 123 24.85 10.85 3.78
N THR A 124 23.54 10.95 3.53
CA THR A 124 22.70 11.99 4.13
C THR A 124 21.62 11.37 5.00
N ARG A 125 21.64 11.70 6.29
CA ARG A 125 20.72 11.11 7.30
C ARG A 125 19.28 11.61 7.22
N LYS A 126 19.03 12.74 6.55
CA LYS A 126 17.68 13.34 6.41
C LYS A 126 17.25 13.39 4.94
N THR A 127 17.39 12.24 4.27
CA THR A 127 16.90 12.08 2.91
C THR A 127 16.05 10.84 2.78
N PHE A 128 15.17 10.84 1.82
CA PHE A 128 14.49 9.64 1.35
C PHE A 128 14.53 9.58 -0.18
N THR A 129 14.49 8.35 -0.70
CA THR A 129 14.36 8.08 -2.13
C THR A 129 13.15 7.19 -2.37
N MET A 130 12.45 7.40 -3.48
CA MET A 130 11.33 6.57 -3.89
C MET A 130 11.74 5.65 -5.03
N VAL A 131 11.46 4.37 -4.85
CA VAL A 131 11.59 3.34 -5.89
C VAL A 131 10.20 2.97 -6.35
N LYS A 132 9.90 3.17 -7.64
CA LYS A 132 8.62 2.84 -8.25
C LYS A 132 8.78 1.78 -9.33
N GLY A 133 7.80 0.90 -9.43
CA GLY A 133 7.74 -0.11 -10.47
C GLY A 133 8.52 -1.38 -10.15
N TYR A 134 9.30 -1.88 -11.11
CA TYR A 134 9.97 -3.18 -11.00
C TYR A 134 11.39 -3.05 -10.44
N SER A 135 11.73 -3.87 -9.46
CA SER A 135 13.09 -4.05 -8.96
C SER A 135 13.43 -5.53 -8.84
N THR A 136 14.60 -5.93 -9.34
CA THR A 136 15.17 -7.26 -9.11
C THR A 136 15.79 -7.35 -7.72
N ALA A 137 16.08 -8.56 -7.21
CA ALA A 137 16.80 -8.74 -5.96
C ALA A 137 18.18 -8.05 -5.97
N LYS A 138 18.91 -8.06 -7.11
CA LYS A 138 20.17 -7.33 -7.26
C LYS A 138 19.96 -5.81 -7.24
N GLY A 139 18.90 -5.33 -7.90
CA GLY A 139 18.50 -3.92 -7.85
C GLY A 139 18.16 -3.48 -6.42
N LEU A 140 17.41 -4.30 -5.67
CA LEU A 140 17.14 -4.08 -4.27
C LEU A 140 18.43 -3.99 -3.43
N TYR A 141 19.35 -4.94 -3.61
CA TYR A 141 20.64 -4.95 -2.89
C TYR A 141 21.42 -3.65 -3.12
N ARG A 142 21.52 -3.23 -4.39
CA ARG A 142 22.16 -1.98 -4.79
C ARG A 142 21.46 -0.76 -4.16
N THR A 143 20.14 -0.67 -4.30
CA THR A 143 19.37 0.44 -3.73
C THR A 143 19.58 0.59 -2.22
N LEU A 144 19.58 -0.53 -1.48
CA LEU A 144 19.82 -0.52 -0.02
C LEU A 144 21.26 -0.10 0.31
N PHE A 145 22.25 -0.50 -0.50
CA PHE A 145 23.65 -0.12 -0.32
C PHE A 145 23.86 1.38 -0.57
N GLU A 146 23.40 1.87 -1.71
CA GLU A 146 23.55 3.28 -2.12
C GLU A 146 22.84 4.23 -1.15
N ASN A 147 21.69 3.80 -0.61
CA ASN A 147 20.87 4.58 0.33
C ASN A 147 21.03 4.13 1.79
N ASN A 148 22.20 3.65 2.16
CA ASN A 148 22.44 2.98 3.45
C ASN A 148 22.10 3.80 4.70
N LYS A 149 22.05 5.14 4.63
CA LYS A 149 21.72 6.03 5.76
C LYS A 149 20.42 6.80 5.56
N SER A 150 19.74 6.55 4.45
CA SER A 150 18.51 7.22 4.03
C SER A 150 17.27 6.36 4.35
N ILE A 151 16.09 6.90 4.07
CA ILE A 151 14.84 6.13 4.03
C ILE A 151 14.59 5.73 2.56
N VAL A 152 14.41 4.44 2.32
CA VAL A 152 13.99 3.94 1.01
C VAL A 152 12.50 3.66 1.04
N VAL A 153 11.74 4.30 0.16
CA VAL A 153 10.30 4.11 0.00
C VAL A 153 10.07 3.28 -1.27
N PHE A 154 9.61 2.06 -1.13
CA PHE A 154 9.16 1.23 -2.24
C PHE A 154 7.65 1.46 -2.46
N ASP A 155 7.31 2.08 -3.59
CA ASP A 155 5.94 2.43 -3.96
C ASP A 155 5.50 1.58 -5.16
N ASP A 156 4.48 0.74 -4.96
CA ASP A 156 3.97 -0.23 -5.95
C ASP A 156 5.05 -1.21 -6.48
N CYS A 157 6.08 -1.51 -5.66
CA CYS A 157 7.13 -2.48 -5.97
C CYS A 157 6.80 -3.89 -5.45
N ASP A 158 5.59 -4.37 -5.67
CA ASP A 158 5.08 -5.64 -5.12
C ASP A 158 5.90 -6.87 -5.56
N ALA A 159 6.63 -6.78 -6.67
CA ALA A 159 7.54 -7.82 -7.13
C ALA A 159 8.63 -8.14 -6.10
N VAL A 160 9.18 -7.13 -5.42
CA VAL A 160 10.20 -7.28 -4.37
C VAL A 160 9.66 -8.06 -3.17
N LEU A 161 8.38 -7.87 -2.84
CA LEU A 161 7.71 -8.56 -1.73
C LEU A 161 7.29 -10.00 -2.07
N LYS A 162 7.44 -10.43 -3.34
CA LYS A 162 7.10 -11.78 -3.83
C LYS A 162 8.32 -12.58 -4.24
N ASP A 163 9.45 -11.94 -4.49
CA ASP A 163 10.71 -12.59 -4.90
C ASP A 163 11.40 -13.24 -3.69
N PRO A 164 11.63 -14.56 -3.69
CA PRO A 164 12.26 -15.26 -2.56
C PRO A 164 13.67 -14.75 -2.24
N VAL A 165 14.45 -14.32 -3.25
CA VAL A 165 15.80 -13.79 -3.06
C VAL A 165 15.74 -12.41 -2.42
N ALA A 166 14.86 -11.53 -2.93
CA ALA A 166 14.62 -10.22 -2.35
C ALA A 166 14.11 -10.33 -0.90
N LEU A 167 13.18 -11.26 -0.62
CA LEU A 167 12.69 -11.51 0.74
C LEU A 167 13.82 -11.89 1.71
N ASN A 168 14.80 -12.68 1.27
CA ASN A 168 15.94 -13.04 2.12
C ASN A 168 16.83 -11.81 2.42
N LEU A 169 17.05 -10.92 1.46
CA LEU A 169 17.75 -9.66 1.69
C LEU A 169 16.98 -8.76 2.67
N LEU A 170 15.67 -8.65 2.48
CA LEU A 170 14.80 -7.86 3.35
C LEU A 170 14.76 -8.38 4.78
N LYS A 171 14.81 -9.71 5.01
CA LYS A 171 14.92 -10.26 6.37
C LYS A 171 16.12 -9.71 7.12
N GLY A 172 17.27 -9.55 6.44
CA GLY A 172 18.45 -8.91 7.02
C GLY A 172 18.32 -7.40 7.18
N ALA A 173 17.71 -6.71 6.20
CA ALA A 173 17.53 -5.27 6.21
C ALA A 173 16.54 -4.78 7.27
N LEU A 174 15.50 -5.58 7.56
CA LEU A 174 14.39 -5.21 8.44
C LEU A 174 14.53 -5.79 9.85
N ASP A 175 15.62 -6.51 10.15
CA ASP A 175 15.81 -7.09 11.48
C ASP A 175 15.83 -6.00 12.55
N SER A 176 15.14 -6.27 13.66
CA SER A 176 15.05 -5.36 14.81
C SER A 176 16.14 -5.64 15.87
N TYR A 177 16.94 -6.71 15.70
CA TYR A 177 17.95 -7.14 16.66
C TYR A 177 19.37 -6.98 16.10
N GLY A 178 20.20 -6.18 16.79
CA GLY A 178 21.63 -6.08 16.50
C GLY A 178 21.97 -5.31 15.19
N LYS A 179 23.07 -5.73 14.56
CA LYS A 179 23.52 -5.14 13.30
C LYS A 179 22.76 -5.77 12.13
N ARG A 180 22.20 -4.96 11.27
CA ARG A 180 21.47 -5.39 10.07
C ARG A 180 22.43 -5.61 8.90
N VAL A 181 23.10 -6.78 8.91
CA VAL A 181 24.05 -7.13 7.84
C VAL A 181 23.30 -7.76 6.69
N ILE A 182 23.46 -7.17 5.50
CA ILE A 182 22.91 -7.69 4.24
C ILE A 182 24.09 -8.25 3.43
N SER A 183 23.94 -9.48 2.92
CA SER A 183 24.99 -10.16 2.16
C SER A 183 24.48 -10.65 0.81
N TRP A 184 25.32 -10.52 -0.22
CA TRP A 184 25.10 -11.06 -1.55
C TRP A 184 26.21 -12.05 -1.90
N ASN A 185 25.90 -13.35 -1.82
CA ASN A 185 26.88 -14.41 -2.01
C ASN A 185 26.90 -15.00 -3.43
N ALA A 186 26.22 -14.38 -4.39
CA ALA A 186 26.31 -14.74 -5.80
C ALA A 186 27.39 -13.87 -6.51
N ASP A 187 27.73 -14.23 -7.76
CA ASP A 187 28.68 -13.43 -8.54
C ASP A 187 28.19 -12.00 -8.71
N LEU A 188 28.89 -11.10 -8.06
CA LEU A 188 28.80 -9.66 -8.32
C LEU A 188 29.78 -9.37 -9.46
N ARG A 189 29.26 -9.20 -10.68
CA ARG A 189 30.06 -8.70 -11.80
C ARG A 189 30.31 -7.20 -11.71
N ASP A 190 29.68 -6.51 -10.75
CA ASP A 190 29.88 -5.09 -10.49
C ASP A 190 30.91 -4.94 -9.38
N GLU A 191 32.10 -4.49 -9.71
CA GLU A 191 33.22 -4.26 -8.77
C GLU A 191 32.91 -3.19 -7.71
N ASP A 192 31.86 -2.36 -7.95
CA ASP A 192 31.47 -1.25 -7.08
C ASP A 192 30.54 -1.64 -5.91
N LEU A 193 30.09 -2.89 -5.85
CA LEU A 193 29.20 -3.36 -4.78
C LEU A 193 29.95 -4.33 -3.85
N PRO A 194 29.94 -4.10 -2.53
CA PRO A 194 30.53 -5.03 -1.57
C PRO A 194 29.72 -6.32 -1.49
N ARG A 195 30.34 -7.44 -1.08
CA ARG A 195 29.64 -8.71 -0.82
C ARG A 195 28.72 -8.66 0.39
N SER A 196 28.98 -7.75 1.32
CA SER A 196 28.13 -7.52 2.49
C SER A 196 28.33 -6.12 3.03
N PHE A 197 27.29 -5.57 3.66
CA PHE A 197 27.34 -4.28 4.34
C PHE A 197 26.39 -4.23 5.53
N ASN A 198 26.67 -3.35 6.49
CA ASN A 198 25.75 -3.06 7.57
C ASN A 198 24.74 -1.98 7.12
N PHE A 199 23.46 -2.31 7.12
CA PHE A 199 22.41 -1.38 6.70
C PHE A 199 21.94 -0.54 7.89
N GLU A 200 22.12 0.76 7.81
CA GLU A 200 21.71 1.75 8.81
C GLU A 200 20.45 2.53 8.39
N GLY A 201 20.01 2.37 7.15
CA GLY A 201 18.83 3.00 6.60
C GLY A 201 17.52 2.44 7.16
N ARG A 202 16.41 2.91 6.62
CA ARG A 202 15.05 2.48 6.96
C ARG A 202 14.25 2.25 5.70
N VAL A 203 13.22 1.41 5.78
CA VAL A 203 12.44 1.00 4.61
C VAL A 203 10.96 1.21 4.85
N ILE A 204 10.28 1.79 3.87
CA ILE A 204 8.83 1.94 3.86
C ILE A 204 8.32 1.26 2.59
N PHE A 205 7.35 0.36 2.74
CA PHE A 205 6.64 -0.25 1.62
C PHE A 205 5.23 0.33 1.53
N ILE A 206 4.86 0.78 0.33
CA ILE A 206 3.50 1.16 -0.05
C ILE A 206 3.06 0.14 -1.10
N SER A 207 2.01 -0.60 -0.82
CA SER A 207 1.58 -1.73 -1.64
C SER A 207 0.07 -1.75 -1.85
N ASN A 208 -0.36 -2.22 -3.01
CA ASN A 208 -1.75 -2.50 -3.31
C ASN A 208 -2.14 -3.94 -2.94
N MET A 209 -1.21 -4.72 -2.40
CA MET A 209 -1.47 -6.07 -1.90
C MET A 209 -2.36 -6.03 -0.66
N THR A 210 -3.10 -7.10 -0.43
CA THR A 210 -3.80 -7.29 0.85
C THR A 210 -2.80 -7.62 1.96
N GLN A 211 -3.12 -7.27 3.20
CA GLN A 211 -2.28 -7.56 4.36
C GLN A 211 -1.88 -9.05 4.44
N ASP A 212 -2.80 -9.97 4.12
CA ASP A 212 -2.54 -11.41 4.18
C ASP A 212 -1.61 -11.91 3.08
N SER A 213 -1.44 -11.15 2.01
CA SER A 213 -0.55 -11.46 0.90
C SER A 213 0.90 -11.08 1.17
N ILE A 214 1.16 -10.26 2.21
CA ILE A 214 2.52 -9.90 2.63
C ILE A 214 3.15 -11.09 3.37
N ASP A 215 4.37 -11.46 3.00
CA ASP A 215 5.11 -12.56 3.62
C ASP A 215 5.21 -12.39 5.15
N GLN A 216 5.06 -13.49 5.89
CA GLN A 216 5.09 -13.50 7.35
C GLN A 216 6.39 -12.91 7.91
N ALA A 217 7.53 -13.14 7.26
CA ALA A 217 8.81 -12.63 7.73
C ALA A 217 8.88 -11.10 7.65
N ILE A 218 8.24 -10.47 6.67
CA ILE A 218 8.11 -9.02 6.57
C ILE A 218 7.14 -8.50 7.62
N ARG A 219 5.96 -9.14 7.77
CA ARG A 219 4.96 -8.75 8.77
C ARG A 219 5.48 -8.80 10.21
N SER A 220 6.34 -9.77 10.52
CA SER A 220 6.92 -9.91 11.86
C SER A 220 8.02 -8.90 12.17
N ARG A 221 8.64 -8.29 11.15
CA ARG A 221 9.75 -7.33 11.29
C ARG A 221 9.35 -5.88 11.02
N SER A 222 8.17 -5.67 10.47
CA SER A 222 7.66 -4.34 10.12
C SER A 222 6.37 -4.05 10.86
N MET A 223 6.11 -2.80 11.18
CA MET A 223 4.78 -2.38 11.57
C MET A 223 3.93 -2.20 10.31
N LEU A 224 2.73 -2.76 10.33
CA LEU A 224 1.83 -2.77 9.18
C LEU A 224 0.53 -2.04 9.50
N ILE A 225 0.10 -1.17 8.56
CA ILE A 225 -1.21 -0.51 8.57
C ILE A 225 -1.93 -0.86 7.28
N ASP A 226 -3.13 -1.42 7.44
CA ASP A 226 -4.02 -1.73 6.33
C ASP A 226 -5.04 -0.61 6.14
N LEU A 227 -5.04 -0.04 4.94
CA LEU A 227 -5.96 1.01 4.47
C LEU A 227 -7.00 0.47 3.48
N SER A 228 -7.32 -0.82 3.55
CA SER A 228 -8.44 -1.36 2.77
C SER A 228 -9.73 -0.65 3.16
N MET A 229 -10.55 -0.30 2.17
CA MET A 229 -11.71 0.59 2.32
C MET A 229 -12.94 0.03 1.62
N SER A 230 -14.11 0.23 2.22
CA SER A 230 -15.38 0.13 1.50
C SER A 230 -15.62 1.36 0.60
N SER A 231 -16.58 1.29 -0.32
CA SER A 231 -16.95 2.42 -1.17
C SER A 231 -17.34 3.65 -0.35
N GLU A 232 -18.06 3.46 0.75
CA GLU A 232 -18.41 4.56 1.68
C GLU A 232 -17.16 5.20 2.29
N GLN A 233 -16.23 4.41 2.77
CA GLN A 233 -14.99 4.92 3.36
C GLN A 233 -14.10 5.62 2.33
N LYS A 234 -14.13 5.18 1.06
CA LYS A 234 -13.45 5.90 -0.04
C LYS A 234 -14.06 7.29 -0.23
N ILE A 235 -15.37 7.39 -0.21
CA ILE A 235 -16.10 8.66 -0.33
C ILE A 235 -15.79 9.55 0.89
N ASP A 236 -15.85 9.03 2.10
CA ASP A 236 -15.50 9.76 3.33
C ASP A 236 -14.06 10.31 3.27
N ARG A 237 -13.14 9.52 2.72
CA ARG A 237 -11.74 9.96 2.52
C ARG A 237 -11.65 11.06 1.47
N MET A 238 -12.35 10.91 0.35
CA MET A 238 -12.39 11.94 -0.70
C MET A 238 -13.00 13.24 -0.19
N GLU A 239 -14.07 13.20 0.60
CA GLU A 239 -14.66 14.39 1.22
C GLU A 239 -13.71 15.09 2.17
N TYR A 240 -12.99 14.31 2.99
CA TYR A 240 -11.97 14.86 3.88
C TYR A 240 -10.88 15.59 3.11
N ILE A 241 -10.37 14.97 2.04
CA ILE A 241 -9.31 15.55 1.21
C ILE A 241 -9.81 16.74 0.40
N ALA A 242 -11.01 16.69 -0.15
CA ALA A 242 -11.59 17.77 -0.95
C ALA A 242 -11.79 19.09 -0.15
N LYS A 243 -11.90 19.00 1.17
CA LYS A 243 -11.96 20.15 2.08
C LYS A 243 -10.61 20.80 2.33
N CYS A 244 -9.50 20.12 1.98
CA CYS A 244 -8.16 20.68 2.14
C CYS A 244 -7.90 21.71 1.02
N ASP A 245 -7.46 22.90 1.35
CA ASP A 245 -7.16 23.96 0.39
C ASP A 245 -6.04 23.58 -0.58
N SER A 246 -5.13 22.71 -0.15
CA SER A 246 -4.03 22.20 -0.98
C SER A 246 -4.45 21.18 -2.03
N PHE A 247 -5.67 20.64 -1.96
CA PHE A 247 -6.18 19.69 -2.94
C PHE A 247 -6.91 20.42 -4.07
N LEU A 248 -6.39 20.32 -5.29
CA LEU A 248 -6.93 21.00 -6.48
C LEU A 248 -7.23 22.47 -6.20
N PRO A 249 -6.22 23.28 -5.85
CA PRO A 249 -6.40 24.69 -5.48
C PRO A 249 -6.94 25.55 -6.63
N GLU A 250 -6.81 25.05 -7.88
CA GLU A 250 -7.33 25.69 -9.08
C GLU A 250 -8.85 25.58 -9.25
N TYR A 251 -9.52 24.70 -8.48
CA TYR A 251 -10.98 24.53 -8.55
C TYR A 251 -11.66 25.05 -7.29
N GLU A 252 -12.75 25.79 -7.50
CA GLU A 252 -13.62 26.24 -6.42
C GLU A 252 -14.25 25.08 -5.68
N GLN A 253 -14.62 25.31 -4.43
CA GLN A 253 -15.16 24.27 -3.54
C GLN A 253 -16.50 23.69 -4.04
N ASN A 254 -17.32 24.49 -4.75
CA ASN A 254 -18.56 24.03 -5.38
C ASN A 254 -18.30 22.94 -6.44
N ILE A 255 -17.25 23.08 -7.26
CA ILE A 255 -16.87 22.08 -8.28
C ILE A 255 -16.51 20.75 -7.62
N LYS A 256 -15.73 20.81 -6.54
CA LYS A 256 -15.35 19.62 -5.77
C LYS A 256 -16.56 18.95 -5.13
N GLN A 257 -17.50 19.75 -4.61
CA GLN A 257 -18.71 19.25 -3.96
C GLN A 257 -19.70 18.63 -4.98
N ASP A 258 -19.89 19.27 -6.14
CA ASP A 258 -20.70 18.73 -7.23
C ASP A 258 -20.15 17.37 -7.70
N ALA A 259 -18.82 17.27 -7.87
CA ALA A 259 -18.15 16.03 -8.25
C ALA A 259 -18.33 14.92 -7.21
N LEU A 260 -18.17 15.24 -5.92
CA LEU A 260 -18.39 14.29 -4.82
C LEU A 260 -19.83 13.80 -4.75
N THR A 261 -20.80 14.72 -4.96
CA THR A 261 -22.22 14.35 -4.97
C THR A 261 -22.53 13.38 -6.09
N LEU A 262 -22.03 13.63 -7.30
CA LEU A 262 -22.25 12.72 -8.42
C LEU A 262 -21.57 11.35 -8.19
N ILE A 263 -20.34 11.32 -7.68
CA ILE A 263 -19.65 10.05 -7.36
C ILE A 263 -20.42 9.28 -6.28
N ARG A 264 -21.00 9.97 -5.30
CA ARG A 264 -21.83 9.32 -4.27
C ARG A 264 -23.12 8.73 -4.83
N GLU A 265 -23.77 9.44 -5.75
CA GLU A 265 -24.97 8.97 -6.43
C GLU A 265 -24.69 7.70 -7.25
N LEU A 266 -23.52 7.63 -7.90
CA LEU A 266 -23.13 6.54 -8.79
C LEU A 266 -22.23 5.48 -8.13
N LYS A 267 -22.08 5.47 -6.81
CA LYS A 267 -21.11 4.64 -6.10
C LYS A 267 -21.24 3.12 -6.32
N ASP A 268 -22.45 2.65 -6.57
CA ASP A 268 -22.75 1.23 -6.75
C ASP A 268 -22.61 0.79 -8.23
N GLU A 269 -22.55 1.76 -9.15
CA GLU A 269 -22.43 1.54 -10.60
C GLU A 269 -21.02 1.83 -11.10
N ALA A 270 -20.28 2.70 -10.40
CA ALA A 270 -18.94 3.09 -10.78
C ALA A 270 -17.94 1.93 -10.68
N LYS A 271 -17.15 1.73 -11.76
CA LYS A 271 -16.11 0.71 -11.80
C LYS A 271 -14.99 0.93 -10.79
N GLU A 272 -14.63 2.18 -10.55
CA GLU A 272 -13.59 2.57 -9.62
C GLU A 272 -13.95 3.87 -8.89
N ILE A 273 -13.77 3.85 -7.57
CA ILE A 273 -13.90 5.05 -6.72
C ILE A 273 -12.53 5.34 -6.11
N SER A 274 -11.94 6.47 -6.49
CA SER A 274 -10.61 6.90 -6.07
C SER A 274 -10.47 8.44 -6.15
N LEU A 275 -9.38 8.98 -5.62
CA LEU A 275 -9.07 10.41 -5.82
C LEU A 275 -8.82 10.75 -7.30
N ARG A 276 -8.36 9.80 -8.11
CA ARG A 276 -8.20 10.00 -9.56
C ARG A 276 -9.56 10.19 -10.21
N THR A 277 -10.55 9.43 -9.79
CA THR A 277 -11.95 9.58 -10.22
C THR A 277 -12.48 10.97 -9.86
N LEU A 278 -12.27 11.41 -8.60
CA LEU A 278 -12.68 12.75 -8.16
C LEU A 278 -12.01 13.86 -8.99
N ILE A 279 -10.70 13.77 -9.23
CA ILE A 279 -9.96 14.72 -10.06
C ILE A 279 -10.54 14.77 -11.47
N SER A 280 -10.84 13.60 -12.07
CA SER A 280 -11.41 13.52 -13.42
C SER A 280 -12.78 14.18 -13.49
N VAL A 281 -13.66 13.92 -12.53
CA VAL A 281 -15.00 14.53 -12.48
C VAL A 281 -14.91 16.03 -12.23
N CYS A 282 -14.01 16.52 -11.37
CA CYS A 282 -13.77 17.95 -11.19
C CYS A 282 -13.35 18.62 -12.50
N LYS A 283 -12.45 18.01 -13.29
CA LYS A 283 -12.03 18.51 -14.60
C LYS A 283 -13.19 18.58 -15.57
N VAL A 284 -14.01 17.53 -15.65
CA VAL A 284 -15.19 17.50 -16.52
C VAL A 284 -16.19 18.56 -16.11
N ARG A 285 -16.46 18.70 -14.79
CA ARG A 285 -17.37 19.72 -14.26
C ARG A 285 -16.90 21.15 -14.55
N ALA A 286 -15.61 21.40 -14.42
CA ALA A 286 -15.03 22.72 -14.70
C ALA A 286 -15.11 23.08 -16.19
N ALA A 287 -14.81 22.10 -17.07
CA ALA A 287 -14.81 22.31 -18.51
C ALA A 287 -16.21 22.35 -19.12
N ASN A 288 -17.19 21.64 -18.58
CA ASN A 288 -18.53 21.45 -19.12
C ASN A 288 -19.63 21.71 -18.07
N PRO A 289 -19.80 22.94 -17.59
CA PRO A 289 -20.69 23.22 -16.44
C PRO A 289 -22.14 22.77 -16.61
N LYS A 290 -22.63 22.67 -17.84
CA LYS A 290 -24.05 22.34 -18.13
C LYS A 290 -24.26 20.82 -18.28
N ASP A 291 -23.34 20.12 -18.95
CA ASP A 291 -23.54 18.73 -19.40
C ASP A 291 -22.59 17.75 -18.71
N TYR A 292 -21.89 18.19 -17.66
CA TYR A 292 -20.86 17.37 -16.99
C TYR A 292 -21.39 16.06 -16.42
N LYS A 293 -22.66 15.99 -16.02
CA LYS A 293 -23.23 14.82 -15.36
C LYS A 293 -23.24 13.60 -16.28
N GLU A 294 -23.80 13.74 -17.49
CA GLU A 294 -23.88 12.66 -18.48
C GLU A 294 -22.49 12.15 -18.87
N MET A 295 -21.57 13.10 -19.13
CA MET A 295 -20.19 12.74 -19.49
C MET A 295 -19.45 12.04 -18.34
N ALA A 296 -19.59 12.53 -17.11
CA ALA A 296 -18.95 11.93 -15.95
C ALA A 296 -19.56 10.57 -15.61
N GLU A 297 -20.89 10.40 -15.68
CA GLU A 297 -21.57 9.11 -15.52
C GLU A 297 -21.05 8.09 -16.52
N TYR A 298 -20.99 8.44 -17.80
CA TYR A 298 -20.41 7.56 -18.83
C TYR A 298 -18.98 7.15 -18.49
N MET A 299 -18.13 8.09 -18.05
CA MET A 299 -16.74 7.80 -17.68
C MET A 299 -16.61 6.92 -16.43
N LEU A 300 -17.54 7.03 -15.48
CA LEU A 300 -17.52 6.28 -14.23
C LEU A 300 -18.02 4.85 -14.40
N CYS A 301 -19.05 4.65 -15.25
CA CYS A 301 -19.77 3.38 -15.38
C CYS A 301 -19.37 2.57 -16.64
N ALA A 302 -18.76 3.21 -17.66
CA ALA A 302 -18.26 2.53 -18.86
C ALA A 302 -16.98 1.75 -18.62
#